data_5722f22a8edd8e059d89453ce9901038
#
_entry.id   5722f22a8edd8e059d89453ce9901038
#
_cell.length_a   1.000
_cell.length_b   1.000
_cell.length_c   1.000
_cell.angle_alpha   90.00
_cell.angle_beta   90.00
_cell.angle_gamma   90.00
#
_symmetry.space_group_name_H-M   'P 1'
#
loop_
_entity.id
_entity.type
_entity.pdbx_description
1 polymer ?
#
loop_
_entity_poly.entity_id
_entity_poly.type
_entity_poly.pdbx_seq_one_letter_code
_entity_poly.pdbx_strand_id
1 'polypeptide(L)'
;MNIAYRFRIYPTEEQKILLEKTFGCCRFLYNQMLNDKIQEYKKTKKMLKNTPAIYKKAYPFLKEVDSLALANVQLHLEKAYKNFFRDPKVGFPRFKSKHHSKNSYTTNVVNGNILVEGNRIRLPKLKWISMKKHREPAENCRLKSVTVRMEPSGKYFASLLYEGYSCENQTADKDYSNAKILGIDYAMQGMAVFSEEIDHEKAGFFRKNEKRLAREQRKLSVSGQ
;
A
#
# COMPACT_ATOMS: atom_id res chain seq x y z
N MET A 1 -9.89 -11.74 -13.15
CA MET A 1 -9.86 -10.47 -12.40
C MET A 1 -8.74 -10.50 -11.35
N ASN A 2 -8.22 -9.35 -10.88
CA ASN A 2 -7.22 -9.31 -9.81
C ASN A 2 -7.89 -8.88 -8.52
N ILE A 3 -7.53 -9.53 -7.39
CA ILE A 3 -8.00 -9.17 -6.06
C ILE A 3 -6.82 -8.99 -5.11
N ALA A 4 -6.89 -8.05 -4.18
CA ALA A 4 -5.85 -7.82 -3.19
C ALA A 4 -6.40 -7.99 -1.78
N TYR A 5 -5.73 -8.83 -0.99
CA TYR A 5 -6.00 -8.98 0.45
C TYR A 5 -4.90 -8.33 1.26
N ARG A 6 -5.28 -7.56 2.27
CA ARG A 6 -4.35 -6.89 3.17
C ARG A 6 -4.38 -7.55 4.54
N PHE A 7 -3.21 -8.04 4.98
CA PHE A 7 -3.03 -8.70 6.26
C PHE A 7 -2.03 -7.95 7.13
N ARG A 8 -2.25 -7.94 8.43
CA ARG A 8 -1.27 -7.45 9.39
C ARG A 8 -0.16 -8.48 9.54
N ILE A 9 1.10 -8.03 9.49
CA ILE A 9 2.29 -8.85 9.72
C ILE A 9 3.03 -8.39 10.98
N TYR A 10 3.74 -9.31 11.61
CA TYR A 10 4.44 -9.12 12.89
C TYR A 10 5.92 -9.46 12.70
N PRO A 11 6.73 -8.55 12.12
CA PRO A 11 8.16 -8.78 11.95
C PRO A 11 8.90 -8.72 13.29
N THR A 12 9.95 -9.53 13.44
CA THR A 12 10.92 -9.44 14.55
C THR A 12 11.75 -8.16 14.43
N GLU A 13 12.52 -7.80 15.46
CA GLU A 13 13.34 -6.59 15.41
C GLU A 13 14.36 -6.62 14.27
N GLU A 14 15.01 -7.75 14.03
CA GLU A 14 15.93 -7.93 12.89
C GLU A 14 15.22 -7.73 11.55
N GLN A 15 14.00 -8.27 11.43
CA GLN A 15 13.19 -8.12 10.22
C GLN A 15 12.72 -6.67 10.02
N LYS A 16 12.42 -5.94 11.10
CA LYS A 16 12.09 -4.50 11.02
C LYS A 16 13.25 -3.69 10.48
N ILE A 17 14.48 -3.93 10.98
CA ILE A 17 15.69 -3.28 10.49
C ILE A 17 15.86 -3.53 8.99
N LEU A 18 15.68 -4.78 8.53
CA LEU A 18 15.81 -5.10 7.11
C LEU A 18 14.67 -4.52 6.26
N LEU A 19 13.46 -4.43 6.80
CA LEU A 19 12.33 -3.74 6.16
C LEU A 19 12.62 -2.24 5.97
N GLU A 20 13.13 -1.58 7.00
CA GLU A 20 13.49 -0.16 6.95
C GLU A 20 14.62 0.09 5.94
N LYS A 21 15.65 -0.77 5.93
CA LYS A 21 16.69 -0.76 4.90
C LYS A 21 16.10 -0.91 3.50
N THR A 22 15.14 -1.83 3.33
CA THR A 22 14.48 -2.06 2.03
C THR A 22 13.69 -0.83 1.59
N PHE A 23 12.93 -0.19 2.48
CA PHE A 23 12.24 1.06 2.17
C PHE A 23 13.22 2.18 1.79
N GLY A 24 14.33 2.28 2.54
CA GLY A 24 15.40 3.24 2.28
C GLY A 24 16.04 3.03 0.91
N CYS A 25 16.44 1.81 0.60
CA CYS A 25 17.04 1.43 -0.69
C CYS A 25 16.10 1.68 -1.87
N CYS A 26 14.83 1.34 -1.74
CA CYS A 26 13.82 1.60 -2.78
C CYS A 26 13.64 3.10 -3.02
N ARG A 27 13.60 3.90 -1.97
CA ARG A 27 13.49 5.36 -2.08
C ARG A 27 14.76 5.98 -2.68
N PHE A 28 15.93 5.57 -2.22
CA PHE A 28 17.21 6.00 -2.75
C PHE A 28 17.31 5.71 -4.25
N LEU A 29 17.08 4.46 -4.64
CA LEU A 29 17.16 4.04 -6.05
C LEU A 29 16.17 4.82 -6.92
N TYR A 30 14.92 5.01 -6.46
CA TYR A 30 13.93 5.81 -7.18
C TYR A 30 14.44 7.22 -7.45
N ASN A 31 14.98 7.87 -6.42
CA ASN A 31 15.49 9.24 -6.52
C ASN A 31 16.70 9.34 -7.43
N GLN A 32 17.63 8.39 -7.32
CA GLN A 32 18.82 8.36 -8.16
C GLN A 32 18.45 8.14 -9.64
N MET A 33 17.58 7.17 -9.92
CA MET A 33 17.11 6.93 -11.28
C MET A 33 16.35 8.13 -11.86
N LEU A 34 15.53 8.81 -11.06
CA LEU A 34 14.81 10.02 -11.48
C LEU A 34 15.81 11.15 -11.77
N ASN A 35 16.77 11.40 -10.88
CA ASN A 35 17.79 12.42 -11.06
C ASN A 35 18.56 12.22 -12.37
N ASP A 36 19.05 11.00 -12.59
CA ASP A 36 19.87 10.70 -13.76
C ASP A 36 19.07 10.85 -15.06
N LYS A 37 17.80 10.46 -15.06
CA LYS A 37 16.88 10.73 -16.21
C LYS A 37 16.71 12.22 -16.48
N ILE A 38 16.59 13.04 -15.44
CA ILE A 38 16.44 14.49 -15.55
C ILE A 38 17.74 15.10 -16.11
N GLN A 39 18.90 14.72 -15.56
CA GLN A 39 20.19 15.25 -15.97
C GLN A 39 20.53 14.87 -17.42
N GLU A 40 20.30 13.61 -17.79
CA GLU A 40 20.53 13.15 -19.16
C GLU A 40 19.62 13.86 -20.15
N TYR A 41 18.33 14.01 -19.82
CA TYR A 41 17.41 14.74 -20.69
C TYR A 41 17.78 16.20 -20.87
N LYS A 42 18.30 16.87 -19.83
CA LYS A 42 18.81 18.26 -19.95
C LYS A 42 19.98 18.34 -20.94
N LYS A 43 20.88 17.35 -20.96
CA LYS A 43 22.07 17.32 -21.82
C LYS A 43 21.74 16.90 -23.26
N THR A 44 21.02 15.80 -23.41
CA THR A 44 20.89 15.11 -24.72
C THR A 44 19.48 15.21 -25.32
N LYS A 45 18.50 15.71 -24.56
CA LYS A 45 17.04 15.68 -24.92
C LYS A 45 16.51 14.27 -25.15
N LYS A 46 17.24 13.22 -24.75
CA LYS A 46 16.85 11.81 -24.86
C LYS A 46 16.52 11.23 -23.49
N MET A 47 15.56 10.30 -23.44
CA MET A 47 15.19 9.59 -22.22
C MET A 47 16.22 8.49 -21.91
N LEU A 48 16.86 8.59 -20.76
CA LEU A 48 17.80 7.58 -20.26
C LEU A 48 17.09 6.26 -19.94
N LYS A 49 17.59 5.15 -20.49
CA LYS A 49 17.19 3.79 -20.12
C LYS A 49 18.16 3.26 -19.05
N ASN A 50 17.85 3.52 -17.79
CA ASN A 50 18.61 3.03 -16.65
C ASN A 50 17.92 1.85 -15.96
N THR A 51 18.72 0.93 -15.42
CA THR A 51 18.22 -0.27 -14.74
C THR A 51 18.80 -0.37 -13.33
N PRO A 52 18.15 -1.03 -12.37
CA PRO A 52 18.70 -1.23 -11.02
C PRO A 52 20.05 -1.93 -10.98
N ALA A 53 20.37 -2.74 -12.00
CA ALA A 53 21.66 -3.46 -12.10
C ALA A 53 22.85 -2.52 -12.15
N ILE A 54 22.75 -1.39 -12.86
CA ILE A 54 23.80 -0.37 -12.97
C ILE A 54 24.07 0.21 -11.57
N TYR A 55 23.03 0.53 -10.83
CA TYR A 55 23.15 1.14 -9.50
C TYR A 55 23.71 0.17 -8.45
N LYS A 56 23.45 -1.14 -8.58
CA LYS A 56 24.02 -2.15 -7.68
C LYS A 56 25.54 -2.26 -7.80
N LYS A 57 26.11 -1.89 -8.94
CA LYS A 57 27.58 -1.82 -9.12
C LYS A 57 28.16 -0.60 -8.40
N ALA A 58 27.50 0.55 -8.55
CA ALA A 58 27.92 1.81 -7.93
C ALA A 58 27.63 1.86 -6.42
N TYR A 59 26.54 1.21 -5.98
CA TYR A 59 26.06 1.24 -4.59
C TYR A 59 25.88 -0.18 -4.04
N PRO A 60 26.94 -0.81 -3.49
CA PRO A 60 26.92 -2.21 -3.04
C PRO A 60 25.83 -2.54 -2.01
N PHE A 61 25.44 -1.59 -1.14
CA PHE A 61 24.40 -1.78 -0.13
C PHE A 61 23.02 -2.15 -0.73
N LEU A 62 22.77 -1.84 -2.00
CA LEU A 62 21.55 -2.27 -2.71
C LEU A 62 21.47 -3.78 -2.91
N LYS A 63 22.57 -4.53 -2.73
CA LYS A 63 22.61 -6.00 -2.80
C LYS A 63 22.06 -6.65 -1.52
N GLU A 64 21.99 -5.92 -0.41
CA GLU A 64 21.46 -6.42 0.87
C GLU A 64 19.97 -6.69 0.83
N VAL A 65 19.24 -5.97 -0.01
CA VAL A 65 17.79 -6.03 -0.10
C VAL A 65 17.28 -6.85 -1.29
N ASP A 66 15.98 -7.10 -1.33
CA ASP A 66 15.35 -7.88 -2.39
C ASP A 66 15.52 -7.22 -3.77
N SER A 67 16.05 -7.98 -4.72
CA SER A 67 16.30 -7.53 -6.10
C SER A 67 15.01 -7.24 -6.86
N LEU A 68 13.93 -7.99 -6.60
CA LEU A 68 12.63 -7.77 -7.23
C LEU A 68 11.96 -6.51 -6.69
N ALA A 69 12.17 -6.18 -5.41
CA ALA A 69 11.75 -4.91 -4.86
C ALA A 69 12.39 -3.74 -5.60
N LEU A 70 13.69 -3.82 -5.90
CA LEU A 70 14.41 -2.80 -6.68
C LEU A 70 13.94 -2.76 -8.14
N ALA A 71 13.64 -3.90 -8.77
CA ALA A 71 13.06 -3.94 -10.12
C ALA A 71 11.69 -3.24 -10.18
N ASN A 72 10.85 -3.44 -9.16
CA ASN A 72 9.57 -2.73 -9.06
C ASN A 72 9.73 -1.21 -8.91
N VAL A 73 10.83 -0.72 -8.35
CA VAL A 73 11.13 0.73 -8.31
C VAL A 73 11.25 1.30 -9.72
N GLN A 74 11.95 0.60 -10.62
CA GLN A 74 12.04 0.99 -12.04
C GLN A 74 10.65 1.04 -12.67
N LEU A 75 9.86 -0.03 -12.53
CA LEU A 75 8.50 -0.10 -13.08
C LEU A 75 7.60 1.03 -12.57
N HIS A 76 7.71 1.37 -11.28
CA HIS A 76 6.95 2.47 -10.69
C HIS A 76 7.37 3.83 -11.27
N LEU A 77 8.68 4.05 -11.48
CA LEU A 77 9.16 5.29 -12.10
C LEU A 77 8.73 5.40 -13.57
N GLU A 78 8.82 4.31 -14.33
CA GLU A 78 8.36 4.25 -15.71
C GLU A 78 6.85 4.50 -15.82
N LYS A 79 6.06 3.90 -14.92
CA LYS A 79 4.63 4.15 -14.82
C LYS A 79 4.32 5.62 -14.50
N ALA A 80 5.10 6.24 -13.61
CA ALA A 80 4.93 7.66 -13.28
C ALA A 80 5.18 8.56 -14.50
N TYR A 81 6.23 8.31 -15.27
CA TYR A 81 6.49 9.01 -16.53
C TYR A 81 5.39 8.76 -17.55
N LYS A 82 4.97 7.51 -17.73
CA LYS A 82 3.87 7.17 -18.65
C LYS A 82 2.57 7.89 -18.29
N ASN A 83 2.25 7.99 -17.01
CA ASN A 83 1.08 8.73 -16.56
C ASN A 83 1.21 10.23 -16.85
N PHE A 84 2.37 10.83 -16.58
CA PHE A 84 2.65 12.23 -16.88
C PHE A 84 2.51 12.55 -18.38
N PHE A 85 3.08 11.71 -19.26
CA PHE A 85 2.96 11.93 -20.71
C PHE A 85 1.54 11.69 -21.24
N ARG A 86 0.75 10.84 -20.58
CA ARG A 86 -0.65 10.63 -20.94
C ARG A 86 -1.55 11.78 -20.50
N ASP A 87 -1.33 12.30 -19.30
CA ASP A 87 -2.10 13.39 -18.71
C ASP A 87 -1.19 14.30 -17.88
N PRO A 88 -0.79 15.47 -18.43
CA PRO A 88 0.08 16.42 -17.72
C PRO A 88 -0.48 16.94 -16.40
N LYS A 89 -1.82 16.88 -16.21
CA LYS A 89 -2.46 17.27 -14.92
C LYS A 89 -2.00 16.39 -13.73
N VAL A 90 -1.55 15.16 -14.01
CA VAL A 90 -0.98 14.26 -12.99
C VAL A 90 0.32 14.83 -12.39
N GLY A 91 1.01 15.70 -13.13
CA GLY A 91 2.26 16.32 -12.73
C GLY A 91 3.49 15.44 -12.98
N PHE A 92 4.65 16.09 -13.01
CA PHE A 92 5.94 15.42 -13.21
C PHE A 92 6.32 14.53 -12.01
N PRO A 93 7.00 13.39 -12.23
CA PRO A 93 7.46 12.52 -11.14
C PRO A 93 8.30 13.30 -10.12
N ARG A 94 7.96 13.19 -8.83
CA ARG A 94 8.61 13.91 -7.74
C ARG A 94 9.58 13.02 -6.98
N PHE A 95 10.64 13.62 -6.43
CA PHE A 95 11.54 12.95 -5.50
C PHE A 95 10.80 12.50 -4.24
N LYS A 96 11.17 11.31 -3.75
CA LYS A 96 10.60 10.74 -2.53
C LYS A 96 11.41 11.16 -1.30
N SER A 97 10.74 11.69 -0.27
CA SER A 97 11.37 11.98 1.03
C SER A 97 11.05 10.93 2.08
N LYS A 98 11.83 10.87 3.16
CA LYS A 98 11.57 9.94 4.28
C LYS A 98 10.27 10.30 5.00
N HIS A 99 9.98 11.58 5.16
CA HIS A 99 8.85 12.07 5.95
C HIS A 99 7.52 12.10 5.19
N HIS A 100 7.54 12.40 3.89
CA HIS A 100 6.32 12.57 3.09
C HIS A 100 6.00 11.37 2.20
N SER A 101 6.91 10.40 2.06
CA SER A 101 6.68 9.21 1.24
C SER A 101 6.21 8.03 2.08
N LYS A 102 5.30 7.23 1.51
CA LYS A 102 4.86 5.98 2.15
C LYS A 102 6.03 5.00 2.23
N ASN A 103 6.29 4.46 3.42
CA ASN A 103 7.26 3.38 3.62
C ASN A 103 6.67 2.06 3.09
N SER A 104 6.91 1.77 1.83
CA SER A 104 6.40 0.56 1.18
C SER A 104 7.29 0.12 0.03
N TYR A 105 7.32 -1.19 -0.22
CA TYR A 105 7.91 -1.78 -1.42
C TYR A 105 7.03 -2.92 -1.91
N THR A 106 7.14 -3.24 -3.19
CA THR A 106 6.45 -4.37 -3.83
C THR A 106 7.47 -5.36 -4.33
N THR A 107 7.22 -6.65 -4.12
CA THR A 107 8.00 -7.76 -4.67
C THR A 107 7.09 -8.73 -5.41
N ASN A 108 7.57 -9.27 -6.52
CA ASN A 108 6.78 -10.17 -7.36
C ASN A 108 7.08 -11.63 -7.00
N VAL A 109 6.11 -12.49 -7.25
CA VAL A 109 6.30 -13.94 -7.14
C VAL A 109 7.02 -14.45 -8.38
N VAL A 110 8.22 -15.00 -8.17
CA VAL A 110 9.06 -15.61 -9.20
C VAL A 110 9.66 -16.89 -8.63
N ASN A 111 9.47 -18.02 -9.29
CA ASN A 111 10.08 -19.30 -8.90
C ASN A 111 9.90 -19.67 -7.41
N GLY A 112 8.71 -19.41 -6.84
CA GLY A 112 8.41 -19.79 -5.45
C GLY A 112 9.18 -19.02 -4.38
N ASN A 113 9.69 -17.85 -4.69
CA ASN A 113 10.42 -16.98 -3.75
C ASN A 113 9.54 -16.43 -2.62
N ILE A 114 8.21 -16.43 -2.79
CA ILE A 114 7.21 -16.02 -1.81
C ILE A 114 6.28 -17.20 -1.54
N LEU A 115 6.09 -17.56 -0.28
CA LEU A 115 5.17 -18.61 0.14
C LEU A 115 4.25 -18.09 1.24
N VAL A 116 3.02 -18.58 1.26
CA VAL A 116 2.03 -18.30 2.30
C VAL A 116 1.57 -19.63 2.88
N GLU A 117 1.83 -19.87 4.15
CA GLU A 117 1.47 -21.11 4.85
C GLU A 117 0.75 -20.76 6.15
N GLY A 118 -0.53 -21.09 6.23
CA GLY A 118 -1.36 -20.75 7.39
C GLY A 118 -1.25 -19.26 7.74
N ASN A 119 -0.80 -18.98 8.94
CA ASN A 119 -0.60 -17.63 9.46
C ASN A 119 0.83 -17.11 9.32
N ARG A 120 1.57 -17.52 8.29
CA ARG A 120 2.94 -17.08 8.01
C ARG A 120 3.11 -16.75 6.54
N ILE A 121 3.97 -15.78 6.26
CA ILE A 121 4.41 -15.44 4.91
C ILE A 121 5.93 -15.47 4.85
N ARG A 122 6.48 -16.14 3.83
CA ARG A 122 7.91 -16.10 3.52
C ARG A 122 8.16 -15.05 2.45
N LEU A 123 9.05 -14.11 2.74
CA LEU A 123 9.46 -13.06 1.81
C LEU A 123 10.97 -13.14 1.52
N PRO A 124 11.42 -12.74 0.32
CA PRO A 124 12.83 -12.70 -0.01
C PRO A 124 13.63 -11.89 1.02
N LYS A 125 14.78 -12.43 1.45
CA LYS A 125 15.68 -11.87 2.48
C LYS A 125 15.10 -11.84 3.90
N LEU A 126 13.78 -11.70 4.08
CA LEU A 126 13.10 -11.57 5.38
C LEU A 126 12.74 -12.91 6.02
N LYS A 127 12.80 -14.02 5.25
CA LYS A 127 12.39 -15.36 5.71
C LYS A 127 10.90 -15.37 6.11
N TRP A 128 10.53 -16.18 7.11
CA TRP A 128 9.16 -16.32 7.59
C TRP A 128 8.78 -15.18 8.55
N ILE A 129 7.61 -14.58 8.30
CA ILE A 129 7.02 -13.53 9.13
C ILE A 129 5.62 -14.00 9.55
N SER A 130 5.28 -13.84 10.81
CA SER A 130 3.92 -14.10 11.31
C SER A 130 2.93 -13.10 10.72
N MET A 131 1.75 -13.59 10.33
CA MET A 131 0.70 -12.82 9.66
C MET A 131 -0.65 -13.17 10.26
N LYS A 132 -1.51 -12.18 10.47
CA LYS A 132 -2.92 -12.43 10.84
C LYS A 132 -3.76 -12.59 9.57
N LYS A 133 -3.91 -13.83 9.12
CA LYS A 133 -4.72 -14.17 7.95
C LYS A 133 -6.18 -14.32 8.39
N HIS A 134 -7.08 -13.54 7.83
CA HIS A 134 -8.52 -13.53 8.15
C HIS A 134 -9.40 -13.82 6.94
N ARG A 135 -8.79 -14.06 5.79
CA ARG A 135 -9.47 -14.44 4.54
C ARG A 135 -8.60 -15.41 3.76
N GLU A 136 -9.24 -16.37 3.10
CA GLU A 136 -8.60 -17.25 2.13
C GLU A 136 -8.87 -16.75 0.71
N PRO A 137 -7.86 -16.78 -0.19
CA PRO A 137 -8.12 -16.60 -1.60
C PRO A 137 -8.97 -17.76 -2.14
N ALA A 138 -9.72 -17.52 -3.21
CA ALA A 138 -10.41 -18.60 -3.90
C ALA A 138 -9.39 -19.62 -4.46
N GLU A 139 -9.78 -20.90 -4.56
CA GLU A 139 -8.89 -22.03 -4.91
C GLU A 139 -8.11 -21.82 -6.22
N ASN A 140 -8.71 -21.15 -7.19
CA ASN A 140 -8.11 -20.91 -8.51
C ASN A 140 -7.27 -19.60 -8.58
N CYS A 141 -6.98 -18.97 -7.44
CA CYS A 141 -6.23 -17.71 -7.41
C CYS A 141 -4.74 -17.95 -7.26
N ARG A 142 -3.94 -17.32 -8.13
CA ARG A 142 -2.48 -17.35 -8.08
C ARG A 142 -1.93 -16.05 -7.47
N LEU A 143 -1.06 -16.17 -6.47
CA LEU A 143 -0.35 -15.03 -5.91
C LEU A 143 0.62 -14.44 -6.95
N LYS A 144 0.48 -13.14 -7.23
CA LYS A 144 1.25 -12.41 -8.25
C LYS A 144 2.35 -11.56 -7.64
N SER A 145 2.00 -10.81 -6.59
CA SER A 145 2.93 -9.90 -5.92
C SER A 145 2.50 -9.63 -4.49
N VAL A 146 3.46 -9.17 -3.68
CA VAL A 146 3.22 -8.74 -2.31
C VAL A 146 3.75 -7.32 -2.13
N THR A 147 2.93 -6.44 -1.59
CA THR A 147 3.33 -5.10 -1.19
C THR A 147 3.40 -5.03 0.33
N VAL A 148 4.60 -4.83 0.86
CA VAL A 148 4.81 -4.60 2.30
C VAL A 148 4.80 -3.11 2.58
N ARG A 149 4.08 -2.71 3.63
CA ARG A 149 3.95 -1.31 4.04
C ARG A 149 4.03 -1.18 5.56
N MET A 150 4.76 -0.17 6.01
CA MET A 150 4.70 0.33 7.38
C MET A 150 3.79 1.56 7.44
N GLU A 151 2.89 1.59 8.39
CA GLU A 151 2.03 2.75 8.66
C GLU A 151 2.67 3.71 9.69
N PRO A 152 2.19 4.96 9.77
CA PRO A 152 2.67 5.92 10.78
C PRO A 152 2.51 5.42 12.22
N SER A 153 1.57 4.51 12.46
CA SER A 153 1.38 3.83 13.76
C SER A 153 2.47 2.81 14.10
N GLY A 154 3.50 2.62 13.24
CA GLY A 154 4.53 1.59 13.39
C GLY A 154 4.05 0.17 13.07
N LYS A 155 2.81 -0.01 12.61
CA LYS A 155 2.26 -1.32 12.26
C LYS A 155 2.61 -1.69 10.82
N TYR A 156 2.94 -2.97 10.62
CA TYR A 156 3.30 -3.51 9.30
C TYR A 156 2.15 -4.30 8.70
N PHE A 157 1.99 -4.16 7.39
CA PHE A 157 0.96 -4.85 6.61
C PHE A 157 1.56 -5.41 5.33
N ALA A 158 1.08 -6.57 4.92
CA ALA A 158 1.34 -7.17 3.61
C ALA A 158 0.04 -7.19 2.80
N SER A 159 0.06 -6.59 1.63
CA SER A 159 -1.04 -6.66 0.65
C SER A 159 -0.64 -7.69 -0.40
N LEU A 160 -1.37 -8.79 -0.46
CA LEU A 160 -1.17 -9.91 -1.37
C LEU A 160 -2.08 -9.74 -2.57
N LEU A 161 -1.50 -9.58 -3.75
CA LEU A 161 -2.25 -9.45 -5.00
C LEU A 161 -2.36 -10.84 -5.65
N TYR A 162 -3.59 -11.28 -5.82
CA TYR A 162 -3.94 -12.52 -6.51
C TYR A 162 -4.51 -12.23 -7.89
N GLU A 163 -4.18 -13.08 -8.87
CA GLU A 163 -4.79 -13.11 -10.19
C GLU A 163 -5.59 -14.39 -10.38
N GLY A 164 -6.51 -14.41 -11.37
CA GLY A 164 -7.36 -15.56 -11.63
C GLY A 164 -8.67 -15.57 -10.85
N TYR A 165 -8.97 -14.50 -10.06
CA TYR A 165 -10.24 -14.40 -9.38
C TYR A 165 -11.37 -14.28 -10.41
N SER A 166 -12.17 -15.35 -10.55
CA SER A 166 -13.46 -15.32 -11.22
C SER A 166 -14.46 -14.80 -10.18
N CYS A 167 -15.06 -13.66 -10.45
CA CYS A 167 -16.22 -13.23 -9.72
C CYS A 167 -17.41 -14.07 -10.23
N GLU A 168 -17.43 -15.34 -9.89
CA GLU A 168 -18.71 -16.06 -9.90
C GLU A 168 -19.57 -15.34 -8.89
N ASN A 169 -20.63 -14.77 -9.41
CA ASN A 169 -21.58 -13.97 -8.63
C ASN A 169 -22.02 -14.79 -7.42
N GLN A 170 -21.40 -14.57 -6.26
CA GLN A 170 -21.94 -15.05 -4.98
C GLN A 170 -23.34 -14.45 -4.72
N THR A 171 -23.76 -13.55 -5.59
CA THR A 171 -25.11 -12.96 -5.62
C THR A 171 -26.05 -13.66 -6.59
N ALA A 172 -25.57 -14.59 -7.48
CA ALA A 172 -26.42 -15.18 -8.51
C ALA A 172 -27.47 -16.16 -7.96
N ASP A 173 -27.27 -16.71 -6.75
CA ASP A 173 -28.17 -17.70 -6.16
C ASP A 173 -28.90 -17.22 -4.90
N LYS A 174 -28.76 -15.93 -4.56
CA LYS A 174 -29.58 -15.39 -3.48
C LYS A 174 -30.89 -14.92 -4.08
N ASP A 175 -31.94 -15.72 -3.89
CA ASP A 175 -33.30 -15.31 -4.16
C ASP A 175 -33.69 -14.15 -3.21
N TYR A 176 -33.73 -12.95 -3.77
CA TYR A 176 -34.14 -11.74 -3.06
C TYR A 176 -35.62 -11.46 -3.17
N SER A 177 -36.43 -12.37 -3.76
CA SER A 177 -37.88 -12.16 -3.97
C SER A 177 -38.63 -11.90 -2.67
N ASN A 178 -38.14 -12.44 -1.54
CA ASN A 178 -38.69 -12.22 -0.19
C ASN A 178 -37.79 -11.40 0.73
N ALA A 179 -36.73 -10.79 0.20
CA ALA A 179 -35.79 -10.00 1.01
C ALA A 179 -36.43 -8.62 1.34
N LYS A 180 -36.44 -8.26 2.61
CA LYS A 180 -36.67 -6.87 2.99
C LYS A 180 -35.50 -6.01 2.63
N ILE A 181 -35.70 -5.05 1.73
CA ILE A 181 -34.66 -4.13 1.29
C ILE A 181 -34.74 -2.87 2.13
N LEU A 182 -33.71 -2.55 2.87
CA LEU A 182 -33.55 -1.32 3.63
C LEU A 182 -32.59 -0.36 2.94
N GLY A 183 -33.11 0.78 2.52
CA GLY A 183 -32.28 1.89 2.03
C GLY A 183 -31.68 2.67 3.21
N ILE A 184 -30.39 2.94 3.16
CA ILE A 184 -29.69 3.74 4.17
C ILE A 184 -28.92 4.85 3.47
N ASP A 185 -29.21 6.11 3.84
CA ASP A 185 -28.47 7.28 3.38
C ASP A 185 -27.75 7.97 4.55
N TYR A 186 -26.57 8.51 4.28
CA TYR A 186 -25.81 9.22 5.29
C TYR A 186 -26.34 10.64 5.47
N ALA A 187 -26.74 10.99 6.69
CA ALA A 187 -27.24 12.32 7.00
C ALA A 187 -26.38 13.04 8.03
N MET A 188 -26.01 14.29 7.76
CA MET A 188 -25.20 15.11 8.68
C MET A 188 -25.91 15.38 10.03
N GLN A 189 -27.25 15.41 10.06
CA GLN A 189 -28.02 15.73 11.28
C GLN A 189 -28.35 14.51 12.13
N GLY A 190 -28.22 13.29 11.61
CA GLY A 190 -28.67 12.09 12.31
C GLY A 190 -27.91 10.82 12.01
N MET A 191 -26.69 10.90 11.49
CA MET A 191 -25.82 9.77 11.10
C MET A 191 -26.37 8.96 9.92
N ALA A 192 -27.66 8.60 9.91
CA ALA A 192 -28.28 7.87 8.80
C ALA A 192 -29.78 8.21 8.72
N VAL A 193 -30.32 8.16 7.50
CA VAL A 193 -31.73 8.15 7.20
C VAL A 193 -32.05 6.80 6.59
N PHE A 194 -33.09 6.15 7.10
CA PHE A 194 -33.52 4.84 6.63
C PHE A 194 -34.78 4.98 5.76
N SER A 195 -34.95 4.09 4.80
CA SER A 195 -36.15 4.05 3.93
C SER A 195 -37.41 3.63 4.69
N GLU A 196 -37.27 3.03 5.86
CA GLU A 196 -38.39 2.69 6.79
C GLU A 196 -38.16 3.41 8.12
N GLU A 197 -39.25 3.67 8.87
CA GLU A 197 -39.11 4.22 10.22
C GLU A 197 -38.46 3.19 11.15
N ILE A 198 -37.17 3.39 11.40
CA ILE A 198 -36.40 2.62 12.38
C ILE A 198 -36.08 3.57 13.53
N ASP A 199 -36.51 3.20 14.72
CA ASP A 199 -36.09 3.93 15.92
C ASP A 199 -34.60 3.73 16.17
N HIS A 200 -33.86 4.80 16.04
CA HIS A 200 -32.41 4.79 16.24
C HIS A 200 -31.97 6.00 17.07
N GLU A 201 -31.13 5.76 18.07
CA GLU A 201 -30.56 6.85 18.84
C GLU A 201 -29.75 7.79 17.94
N LYS A 202 -30.08 9.10 17.97
CA LYS A 202 -29.30 10.15 17.33
C LYS A 202 -27.95 10.28 18.03
N ALA A 203 -26.95 9.56 17.56
CA ALA A 203 -25.61 9.51 18.12
C ALA A 203 -24.83 10.80 17.82
N GLY A 204 -25.21 11.91 18.42
CA GLY A 204 -24.51 13.19 18.30
C GLY A 204 -23.11 13.20 18.93
N PHE A 205 -22.29 12.17 18.71
CA PHE A 205 -20.98 12.01 19.31
C PHE A 205 -20.03 13.17 19.04
N PHE A 206 -20.09 13.78 17.87
CA PHE A 206 -19.28 14.94 17.54
C PHE A 206 -19.66 16.12 18.45
N ARG A 207 -20.93 16.51 18.50
CA ARG A 207 -21.41 17.63 19.32
C ARG A 207 -21.19 17.39 20.82
N LYS A 208 -21.37 16.16 21.29
CA LYS A 208 -21.10 15.79 22.70
C LYS A 208 -19.62 15.95 23.06
N ASN A 209 -18.71 15.68 22.13
CA ASN A 209 -17.27 15.71 22.38
C ASN A 209 -16.56 16.96 21.84
N GLU A 210 -17.23 17.86 21.14
CA GLU A 210 -16.63 19.05 20.50
C GLU A 210 -15.89 19.95 21.51
N LYS A 211 -16.51 20.24 22.65
CA LYS A 211 -15.86 21.02 23.71
C LYS A 211 -14.63 20.34 24.31
N ARG A 212 -14.68 19.00 24.43
CA ARG A 212 -13.55 18.20 24.92
C ARG A 212 -12.42 18.17 23.89
N LEU A 213 -12.73 17.98 22.62
CA LEU A 213 -11.78 18.02 21.52
C LEU A 213 -11.06 19.39 21.45
N ALA A 214 -11.81 20.48 21.48
CA ALA A 214 -11.27 21.83 21.47
C ALA A 214 -10.33 22.11 22.68
N ARG A 215 -10.66 21.55 23.85
CA ARG A 215 -9.81 21.64 25.05
C ARG A 215 -8.48 20.90 24.85
N GLU A 216 -8.52 19.67 24.35
CA GLU A 216 -7.31 18.86 24.12
C GLU A 216 -6.44 19.45 23.00
N GLN A 217 -7.05 20.01 21.96
CA GLN A 217 -6.32 20.72 20.89
C GLN A 217 -5.58 21.95 21.42
N ARG A 218 -6.21 22.75 22.31
CA ARG A 218 -5.52 23.88 22.96
C ARG A 218 -4.34 23.43 23.81
N LYS A 219 -4.47 22.34 24.58
CA LYS A 219 -3.34 21.80 25.36
C LYS A 219 -2.17 21.39 24.46
N LEU A 220 -2.45 20.73 23.34
CA LEU A 220 -1.41 20.34 22.38
C LEU A 220 -0.72 21.53 21.73
N SER A 221 -1.44 22.62 21.43
CA SER A 221 -0.85 23.84 20.87
C SER A 221 0.05 24.59 21.85
N VAL A 222 -0.20 24.47 23.17
CA VAL A 222 0.63 25.10 24.22
C VAL A 222 1.85 24.24 24.57
N SER A 223 1.75 22.92 24.48
CA SER A 223 2.87 22.00 24.77
C SER A 223 3.88 21.85 23.61
N GLY A 224 3.63 22.48 22.48
CA GLY A 224 4.50 22.49 21.29
C GLY A 224 5.34 23.76 21.13
N GLN A 225 5.33 24.63 22.11
CA GLN A 225 6.27 25.75 22.30
C GLN A 225 7.26 25.38 23.42
#